data_d8fcdd881453889348d95d0fce4896cd
#
_entry.id   d8fcdd881453889348d95d0fce4896cd
#
_cell.length_a   1.000
_cell.length_b   1.000
_cell.length_c   1.000
_cell.angle_alpha   90.00
_cell.angle_beta   90.00
_cell.angle_gamma   90.00
#
_symmetry.space_group_name_H-M   'P 1'
#
loop_
_entity.id
_entity.type
_entity.pdbx_description
1 polymer ?
#
loop_
_entity_poly.entity_id
_entity_poly.type
_entity_poly.pdbx_seq_one_letter_code
_entity_poly.pdbx_strand_id
1 'polypeptide(L)'
;MKKILVVDDEKDTVEMITALLELEGYRVLPAFSGDEAMRILEAESQKAPESETPVDLILLDILLGDTDGRDICLKIKEDEKLKFIPVIILTVRSSLEDKINSLNLGADDYLTKPFINEELLAKVRVMLRIKDLHDELKREKDKNVLLTQALEKRYSFGNILGKNARMQEIFELMSDIANTDSTVLIQGESGTGKELIARAIHFNSHRKNKPFVVANCSAYSQNLLESELFGHEKGSFTGAIRRKIGRFEMANGGTIFLDEIGEVSPPTQILLLRVLQDHRFERVGGEETLEVDVRVIAATNKNLTEEMKKGTFREDLYYRLNVIPIFVPPLRERKDDIPPLASHFLQRFSQERKKEVINFSPEVMEILLAHSWPGNVRELENVIDHAIIIAKQDKILLKDLPQYLVLRPLPTQEFATLQDYEKNLILKTLQEMNWNKHKAAKRLNINRSTLYGKMKRYGLKKVQI
;
A
#
# COMPACT_ATOMS: atom_id res chain seq x y z
N MET A 1 31.40 -8.23 -14.65
CA MET A 1 32.28 -9.33 -15.04
C MET A 1 32.43 -10.24 -13.84
N LYS A 2 32.11 -11.54 -13.96
CA LYS A 2 32.15 -12.49 -12.85
C LYS A 2 33.59 -12.75 -12.40
N LYS A 3 33.81 -12.79 -11.07
CA LYS A 3 35.13 -13.01 -10.45
C LYS A 3 35.20 -14.45 -9.92
N ILE A 4 36.18 -15.18 -10.33
CA ILE A 4 36.42 -16.56 -9.90
C ILE A 4 37.77 -16.61 -9.19
N LEU A 5 37.79 -17.08 -7.93
CA LEU A 5 39.00 -17.34 -7.19
C LEU A 5 39.45 -18.78 -7.51
N VAL A 6 40.68 -18.94 -7.97
CA VAL A 6 41.28 -20.24 -8.25
C VAL A 6 42.44 -20.47 -7.28
N VAL A 7 42.32 -21.53 -6.47
CA VAL A 7 43.27 -21.86 -5.40
C VAL A 7 43.89 -23.23 -5.67
N ASP A 8 45.14 -23.27 -5.95
CA ASP A 8 45.91 -24.49 -6.19
C ASP A 8 47.41 -24.19 -5.97
N ASP A 9 48.17 -25.06 -5.35
CA ASP A 9 49.59 -24.84 -5.10
C ASP A 9 50.45 -25.10 -6.33
N GLU A 10 49.90 -25.81 -7.35
CA GLU A 10 50.52 -26.08 -8.61
C GLU A 10 50.31 -24.94 -9.62
N LYS A 11 51.35 -24.14 -9.88
CA LYS A 11 51.27 -22.96 -10.74
C LYS A 11 50.76 -23.26 -12.14
N ASP A 12 51.20 -24.37 -12.74
CA ASP A 12 50.82 -24.77 -14.10
C ASP A 12 49.30 -25.02 -14.18
N THR A 13 48.70 -25.61 -13.15
CA THR A 13 47.26 -25.84 -13.01
C THR A 13 46.49 -24.53 -12.89
N VAL A 14 46.97 -23.59 -12.06
CA VAL A 14 46.35 -22.25 -11.91
C VAL A 14 46.43 -21.48 -13.23
N GLU A 15 47.57 -21.48 -13.92
CA GLU A 15 47.72 -20.77 -15.19
C GLU A 15 46.80 -21.35 -16.28
N MET A 16 46.72 -22.69 -16.36
CA MET A 16 45.83 -23.38 -17.31
C MET A 16 44.34 -23.04 -17.05
N ILE A 17 43.87 -23.13 -15.81
CA ILE A 17 42.51 -22.81 -15.44
C ILE A 17 42.22 -21.31 -15.67
N THR A 18 43.18 -20.45 -15.33
CA THR A 18 43.05 -19.00 -15.53
C THR A 18 42.87 -18.68 -17.01
N ALA A 19 43.75 -19.19 -17.87
CA ALA A 19 43.66 -18.96 -19.32
C ALA A 19 42.34 -19.45 -19.91
N LEU A 20 41.84 -20.61 -19.45
CA LEU A 20 40.55 -21.15 -19.87
C LEU A 20 39.38 -20.28 -19.47
N LEU A 21 39.32 -19.81 -18.22
CA LEU A 21 38.24 -19.01 -17.70
C LEU A 21 38.26 -17.57 -18.26
N GLU A 22 39.42 -16.99 -18.47
CA GLU A 22 39.56 -15.67 -19.10
C GLU A 22 39.12 -15.68 -20.58
N LEU A 23 39.32 -16.76 -21.32
CA LEU A 23 38.78 -16.93 -22.66
C LEU A 23 37.24 -16.92 -22.69
N GLU A 24 36.59 -17.40 -21.63
CA GLU A 24 35.14 -17.35 -21.44
C GLU A 24 34.63 -15.99 -20.86
N GLY A 25 35.52 -15.03 -20.67
CA GLY A 25 35.19 -13.67 -20.22
C GLY A 25 35.05 -13.53 -18.72
N TYR A 26 35.54 -14.46 -17.91
CA TYR A 26 35.59 -14.34 -16.46
C TYR A 26 36.84 -13.58 -16.00
N ARG A 27 36.77 -12.95 -14.84
CA ARG A 27 37.94 -12.39 -14.17
C ARG A 27 38.46 -13.41 -13.15
N VAL A 28 39.67 -13.83 -13.29
CA VAL A 28 40.31 -14.81 -12.39
C VAL A 28 41.17 -14.10 -11.35
N LEU A 29 41.09 -14.58 -10.12
CA LEU A 29 41.96 -14.22 -9.01
C LEU A 29 42.74 -15.46 -8.62
N PRO A 30 44.06 -15.55 -8.98
CA PRO A 30 44.86 -16.69 -8.62
C PRO A 30 45.31 -16.62 -7.16
N ALA A 31 45.37 -17.79 -6.51
CA ALA A 31 45.99 -17.97 -5.18
C ALA A 31 46.74 -19.30 -5.15
N PHE A 32 47.92 -19.31 -4.60
CA PHE A 32 48.81 -20.45 -4.57
C PHE A 32 48.89 -21.12 -3.17
N SER A 33 48.08 -20.63 -2.23
CA SER A 33 47.94 -21.21 -0.90
C SER A 33 46.59 -20.84 -0.27
N GLY A 34 46.20 -21.56 0.76
CA GLY A 34 44.98 -21.26 1.51
C GLY A 34 45.00 -19.89 2.21
N ASP A 35 46.15 -19.51 2.76
CA ASP A 35 46.33 -18.20 3.41
C ASP A 35 46.27 -17.05 2.39
N GLU A 36 46.76 -17.25 1.19
CA GLU A 36 46.64 -16.26 0.12
C GLU A 36 45.19 -16.13 -0.33
N ALA A 37 44.48 -17.25 -0.48
CA ALA A 37 43.07 -17.25 -0.83
C ALA A 37 42.22 -16.45 0.21
N MET A 38 42.45 -16.68 1.50
CA MET A 38 41.75 -15.94 2.55
C MET A 38 42.05 -14.44 2.55
N ARG A 39 43.34 -14.05 2.33
CA ARG A 39 43.71 -12.63 2.18
C ARG A 39 43.05 -11.96 0.98
N ILE A 40 42.94 -12.67 -0.15
CA ILE A 40 42.23 -12.16 -1.35
C ILE A 40 40.75 -11.98 -1.03
N LEU A 41 40.09 -12.94 -0.39
CA LEU A 41 38.68 -12.86 0.01
C LEU A 41 38.42 -11.68 0.96
N GLU A 42 39.30 -11.48 1.94
CA GLU A 42 39.20 -10.33 2.87
C GLU A 42 39.40 -8.99 2.15
N ALA A 43 40.42 -8.89 1.28
CA ALA A 43 40.69 -7.66 0.51
C ALA A 43 39.57 -7.32 -0.48
N GLU A 44 38.98 -8.31 -1.14
CA GLU A 44 37.86 -8.10 -2.04
C GLU A 44 36.55 -7.81 -1.26
N SER A 45 36.39 -8.38 -0.05
CA SER A 45 35.26 -8.06 0.85
C SER A 45 35.25 -6.62 1.32
N GLN A 46 36.42 -5.98 1.49
CA GLN A 46 36.54 -4.58 1.85
C GLN A 46 36.17 -3.62 0.71
N LYS A 47 36.29 -4.09 -0.53
CA LYS A 47 35.93 -3.31 -1.73
C LYS A 47 34.51 -3.49 -2.19
N ALA A 48 33.88 -4.61 -1.80
CA ALA A 48 32.50 -4.89 -2.18
C ALA A 48 31.51 -4.15 -1.26
N PRO A 49 30.37 -3.68 -1.77
CA PRO A 49 29.26 -3.23 -0.94
C PRO A 49 28.84 -4.32 0.06
N GLU A 50 28.31 -3.94 1.23
CA GLU A 50 27.85 -4.90 2.26
C GLU A 50 26.84 -5.95 1.75
N SER A 51 26.10 -5.61 0.69
CA SER A 51 25.11 -6.49 0.05
C SER A 51 25.69 -7.46 -0.99
N GLU A 52 26.96 -7.32 -1.40
CA GLU A 52 27.59 -8.10 -2.46
C GLU A 52 28.70 -9.02 -1.92
N THR A 53 28.82 -10.20 -2.54
CA THR A 53 29.92 -11.12 -2.24
C THR A 53 31.20 -10.69 -2.94
N PRO A 54 32.39 -10.92 -2.34
CA PRO A 54 33.66 -10.46 -2.89
C PRO A 54 34.04 -11.19 -4.21
N VAL A 55 33.65 -12.45 -4.33
CA VAL A 55 33.85 -13.29 -5.53
C VAL A 55 32.58 -14.07 -5.83
N ASP A 56 32.42 -14.52 -7.07
CA ASP A 56 31.21 -15.20 -7.53
C ASP A 56 31.34 -16.74 -7.45
N LEU A 57 32.55 -17.27 -7.44
CA LEU A 57 32.86 -18.72 -7.39
C LEU A 57 34.26 -18.94 -6.89
N ILE A 58 34.49 -20.04 -6.18
CA ILE A 58 35.82 -20.51 -5.76
C ILE A 58 36.05 -21.89 -6.34
N LEU A 59 37.19 -22.06 -7.03
CA LEU A 59 37.76 -23.36 -7.39
C LEU A 59 38.87 -23.62 -6.40
N LEU A 60 38.80 -24.70 -5.61
CA LEU A 60 39.67 -24.94 -4.48
C LEU A 60 40.28 -26.35 -4.53
N ASP A 61 41.59 -26.47 -4.64
CA ASP A 61 42.23 -27.77 -4.49
C ASP A 61 42.19 -28.26 -3.03
N ILE A 62 42.05 -29.56 -2.87
CA ILE A 62 42.12 -30.20 -1.53
C ILE A 62 43.57 -30.16 -1.00
N LEU A 63 44.56 -30.41 -1.85
CA LEU A 63 45.96 -30.50 -1.45
C LEU A 63 46.64 -29.15 -1.75
N LEU A 64 46.86 -28.34 -0.73
CA LEU A 64 47.48 -27.02 -0.83
C LEU A 64 48.80 -27.00 -0.03
N GLY A 65 49.77 -27.81 -0.48
CA GLY A 65 51.03 -27.96 0.25
C GLY A 65 50.80 -28.49 1.68
N ASP A 66 51.06 -27.67 2.69
CA ASP A 66 50.87 -28.02 4.12
C ASP A 66 49.44 -27.80 4.64
N THR A 67 48.50 -27.26 3.85
CA THR A 67 47.16 -26.92 4.25
C THR A 67 46.14 -27.81 3.53
N ASP A 68 45.13 -28.32 4.29
CA ASP A 68 44.01 -29.04 3.68
C ASP A 68 42.98 -28.05 3.16
N GLY A 69 42.64 -28.07 1.87
CA GLY A 69 41.64 -27.22 1.25
C GLY A 69 40.25 -27.39 1.86
N ARG A 70 39.95 -28.52 2.51
CA ARG A 70 38.69 -28.77 3.23
C ARG A 70 38.53 -27.84 4.45
N ASP A 71 39.62 -27.55 5.17
CA ASP A 71 39.60 -26.62 6.30
C ASP A 71 39.34 -25.18 5.83
N ILE A 72 39.84 -24.83 4.64
CA ILE A 72 39.55 -23.54 4.01
C ILE A 72 38.08 -23.44 3.57
N CYS A 73 37.56 -24.52 2.96
CA CYS A 73 36.14 -24.60 2.59
C CYS A 73 35.23 -24.41 3.84
N LEU A 74 35.56 -25.08 4.92
CA LEU A 74 34.82 -24.92 6.20
C LEU A 74 34.86 -23.48 6.68
N LYS A 75 36.02 -22.82 6.74
CA LYS A 75 36.12 -21.40 7.14
C LYS A 75 35.28 -20.48 6.26
N ILE A 76 35.29 -20.71 4.92
CA ILE A 76 34.47 -19.95 3.98
C ILE A 76 32.97 -20.15 4.27
N LYS A 77 32.54 -21.39 4.55
CA LYS A 77 31.12 -21.72 4.78
C LYS A 77 30.61 -21.33 6.18
N GLU A 78 31.49 -21.12 7.14
CA GLU A 78 31.15 -20.61 8.47
C GLU A 78 31.09 -19.08 8.51
N ASP A 79 31.73 -18.37 7.58
CA ASP A 79 31.71 -16.90 7.52
C ASP A 79 30.38 -16.37 6.96
N GLU A 80 29.74 -15.47 7.68
CA GLU A 80 28.43 -14.90 7.34
C GLU A 80 28.38 -14.20 5.97
N LYS A 81 29.48 -13.64 5.49
CA LYS A 81 29.58 -12.95 4.19
C LYS A 81 29.98 -13.89 3.06
N LEU A 82 30.76 -14.92 3.36
CA LEU A 82 31.37 -15.81 2.36
C LEU A 82 30.55 -17.09 2.13
N LYS A 83 29.76 -17.55 3.10
CA LYS A 83 29.04 -18.85 3.08
C LYS A 83 28.18 -19.09 1.84
N PHE A 84 27.72 -18.01 1.20
CA PHE A 84 26.88 -18.09 -0.03
C PHE A 84 27.70 -18.09 -1.33
N ILE A 85 29.05 -18.05 -1.26
CA ILE A 85 29.88 -18.20 -2.41
C ILE A 85 29.98 -19.70 -2.73
N PRO A 86 29.62 -20.14 -3.95
CA PRO A 86 29.77 -21.54 -4.32
C PRO A 86 31.26 -21.93 -4.37
N VAL A 87 31.53 -23.14 -3.86
CA VAL A 87 32.88 -23.71 -3.84
C VAL A 87 32.85 -25.03 -4.60
N ILE A 88 33.68 -25.13 -5.67
CA ILE A 88 33.97 -26.39 -6.37
C ILE A 88 35.32 -26.89 -5.91
N ILE A 89 35.34 -28.07 -5.33
CA ILE A 89 36.58 -28.72 -4.87
C ILE A 89 37.24 -29.46 -6.04
N LEU A 90 38.54 -29.19 -6.27
CA LEU A 90 39.38 -29.94 -7.16
C LEU A 90 40.06 -31.08 -6.40
N THR A 91 40.00 -32.32 -6.88
CA THR A 91 40.54 -33.48 -6.15
C THR A 91 41.16 -34.49 -7.07
N VAL A 92 42.30 -35.06 -6.66
CA VAL A 92 42.95 -36.19 -7.35
C VAL A 92 42.31 -37.54 -6.97
N ARG A 93 41.61 -37.59 -5.81
CA ARG A 93 40.99 -38.81 -5.27
C ARG A 93 39.62 -39.05 -5.88
N SER A 94 39.46 -40.21 -6.50
CA SER A 94 38.21 -40.63 -7.14
C SER A 94 37.29 -41.48 -6.26
N SER A 95 37.66 -41.73 -4.97
CA SER A 95 36.88 -42.59 -4.08
C SER A 95 35.54 -41.98 -3.76
N LEU A 96 34.52 -42.79 -3.66
CA LEU A 96 33.12 -42.31 -3.34
C LEU A 96 33.09 -41.66 -1.96
N GLU A 97 33.87 -42.15 -1.00
CA GLU A 97 33.96 -41.63 0.37
C GLU A 97 34.55 -40.22 0.42
N ASP A 98 35.62 -39.94 -0.34
CA ASP A 98 36.23 -38.60 -0.40
C ASP A 98 35.26 -37.56 -1.00
N LYS A 99 34.47 -37.96 -2.00
CA LYS A 99 33.46 -37.13 -2.65
C LYS A 99 32.32 -36.78 -1.66
N ILE A 100 31.80 -37.78 -0.94
CA ILE A 100 30.76 -37.59 0.07
C ILE A 100 31.30 -36.73 1.22
N ASN A 101 32.52 -36.93 1.67
CA ASN A 101 33.13 -36.13 2.74
C ASN A 101 33.26 -34.66 2.35
N SER A 102 33.71 -34.38 1.11
CA SER A 102 33.82 -32.99 0.62
C SER A 102 32.50 -32.26 0.53
N LEU A 103 31.42 -32.93 0.12
CA LEU A 103 30.07 -32.36 0.09
C LEU A 103 29.50 -32.17 1.52
N ASN A 104 29.75 -33.09 2.44
CA ASN A 104 29.33 -32.96 3.84
C ASN A 104 30.03 -31.81 4.58
N LEU A 105 31.17 -31.34 4.11
CA LEU A 105 31.93 -30.19 4.61
C LEU A 105 31.42 -28.85 4.04
N GLY A 106 30.35 -28.89 3.22
CA GLY A 106 29.66 -27.69 2.70
C GLY A 106 30.13 -27.25 1.30
N ALA A 107 31.00 -28.02 0.62
CA ALA A 107 31.27 -27.76 -0.78
C ALA A 107 30.03 -27.96 -1.64
N ASP A 108 29.84 -27.12 -2.66
CA ASP A 108 28.65 -27.15 -3.51
C ASP A 108 28.84 -28.16 -4.68
N ASP A 109 30.07 -28.43 -5.12
CA ASP A 109 30.38 -29.46 -6.10
C ASP A 109 31.87 -29.87 -6.01
N TYR A 110 32.24 -30.89 -6.74
CA TYR A 110 33.63 -31.34 -6.88
C TYR A 110 33.99 -31.63 -8.34
N LEU A 111 35.29 -31.61 -8.66
CA LEU A 111 35.85 -31.96 -9.98
C LEU A 111 37.11 -32.79 -9.78
N THR A 112 37.17 -33.95 -10.45
CA THR A 112 38.28 -34.89 -10.29
C THR A 112 39.40 -34.56 -11.27
N LYS A 113 40.63 -34.41 -10.81
CA LYS A 113 41.83 -34.29 -11.64
C LYS A 113 42.31 -35.68 -12.14
N PRO A 114 42.72 -35.83 -13.41
CA PRO A 114 42.63 -34.83 -14.49
C PRO A 114 41.21 -34.67 -15.00
N PHE A 115 40.78 -33.42 -15.26
CA PHE A 115 39.48 -33.09 -15.81
C PHE A 115 39.57 -32.59 -17.24
N ILE A 116 38.46 -32.66 -17.96
CA ILE A 116 38.34 -32.07 -19.30
C ILE A 116 37.78 -30.63 -19.18
N ASN A 117 38.23 -29.76 -20.07
CA ASN A 117 37.88 -28.33 -20.04
C ASN A 117 36.39 -28.10 -20.08
N GLU A 118 35.66 -28.88 -20.89
CA GLU A 118 34.21 -28.79 -21.03
C GLU A 118 33.48 -29.11 -19.72
N GLU A 119 33.98 -30.05 -18.90
CA GLU A 119 33.42 -30.43 -17.61
C GLU A 119 33.60 -29.30 -16.60
N LEU A 120 34.79 -28.72 -16.49
CA LEU A 120 35.08 -27.57 -15.65
C LEU A 120 34.18 -26.39 -16.00
N LEU A 121 34.08 -26.01 -17.27
CA LEU A 121 33.27 -24.91 -17.75
C LEU A 121 31.76 -25.15 -17.52
N ALA A 122 31.32 -26.40 -17.69
CA ALA A 122 29.92 -26.75 -17.41
C ALA A 122 29.56 -26.55 -15.94
N LYS A 123 30.41 -27.04 -15.01
CA LYS A 123 30.24 -26.87 -13.56
C LYS A 123 30.30 -25.41 -13.14
N VAL A 124 31.29 -24.67 -13.67
CA VAL A 124 31.40 -23.21 -13.44
C VAL A 124 30.11 -22.48 -13.82
N ARG A 125 29.58 -22.72 -15.03
CA ARG A 125 28.32 -22.09 -15.49
C ARG A 125 27.12 -22.43 -14.60
N VAL A 126 27.00 -23.68 -14.15
CA VAL A 126 25.93 -24.12 -13.28
C VAL A 126 26.02 -23.39 -11.93
N MET A 127 27.19 -23.36 -11.31
CA MET A 127 27.40 -22.71 -10.01
C MET A 127 27.19 -21.21 -10.06
N LEU A 128 27.66 -20.54 -11.11
CA LEU A 128 27.43 -19.11 -11.31
C LEU A 128 25.95 -18.81 -11.52
N ARG A 129 25.17 -19.67 -12.20
CA ARG A 129 23.73 -19.53 -12.35
C ARG A 129 22.99 -19.65 -11.01
N ILE A 130 23.40 -20.63 -10.18
CA ILE A 130 22.84 -20.79 -8.81
C ILE A 130 23.14 -19.53 -7.98
N LYS A 131 24.36 -19.02 -8.06
CA LYS A 131 24.76 -17.78 -7.39
C LYS A 131 23.94 -16.58 -7.84
N ASP A 132 23.71 -16.40 -9.13
CA ASP A 132 22.90 -15.31 -9.67
C ASP A 132 21.46 -15.37 -9.16
N LEU A 133 20.83 -16.55 -9.15
CA LEU A 133 19.48 -16.74 -8.61
C LEU A 133 19.41 -16.42 -7.11
N HIS A 134 20.44 -16.80 -6.36
CA HIS A 134 20.51 -16.48 -4.92
C HIS A 134 20.61 -14.97 -4.68
N ASP A 135 21.48 -14.29 -5.45
CA ASP A 135 21.68 -12.85 -5.34
C ASP A 135 20.43 -12.06 -5.77
N GLU A 136 19.75 -12.51 -6.81
CA GLU A 136 18.47 -11.93 -7.25
C GLU A 136 17.40 -12.06 -6.14
N LEU A 137 17.26 -13.26 -5.55
CA LEU A 137 16.34 -13.49 -4.45
C LEU A 137 16.66 -12.61 -3.23
N LYS A 138 17.93 -12.44 -2.90
CA LYS A 138 18.38 -11.56 -1.81
C LYS A 138 18.01 -10.11 -2.09
N ARG A 139 18.29 -9.60 -3.29
CA ARG A 139 17.94 -8.23 -3.70
C ARG A 139 16.44 -7.98 -3.64
N GLU A 140 15.62 -8.94 -4.09
CA GLU A 140 14.17 -8.82 -4.00
C GLU A 140 13.68 -8.81 -2.54
N LYS A 141 14.28 -9.62 -1.66
CA LYS A 141 13.97 -9.59 -0.22
C LYS A 141 14.33 -8.24 0.42
N ASP A 142 15.52 -7.74 0.16
CA ASP A 142 16.00 -6.46 0.69
C ASP A 142 15.11 -5.30 0.21
N LYS A 143 14.75 -5.30 -1.07
CA LYS A 143 13.80 -4.32 -1.65
C LYS A 143 12.42 -4.40 -0.97
N ASN A 144 11.92 -5.60 -0.72
CA ASN A 144 10.65 -5.78 -0.03
C ASN A 144 10.70 -5.26 1.40
N VAL A 145 11.80 -5.47 2.13
CA VAL A 145 12.01 -4.93 3.49
C VAL A 145 11.97 -3.40 3.46
N LEU A 146 12.71 -2.76 2.54
CA LEU A 146 12.72 -1.30 2.41
C LEU A 146 11.33 -0.74 2.06
N LEU A 147 10.61 -1.39 1.14
CA LEU A 147 9.25 -0.99 0.78
C LEU A 147 8.29 -1.12 1.97
N THR A 148 8.38 -2.20 2.73
CA THR A 148 7.57 -2.41 3.93
C THR A 148 7.85 -1.34 4.99
N GLN A 149 9.12 -1.04 5.27
CA GLN A 149 9.50 0.03 6.20
C GLN A 149 8.99 1.41 5.75
N ALA A 150 9.03 1.71 4.45
CA ALA A 150 8.48 2.94 3.90
C ALA A 150 6.96 3.02 4.09
N LEU A 151 6.24 1.89 3.91
CA LEU A 151 4.81 1.79 4.14
C LEU A 151 4.47 1.90 5.64
N GLU A 152 5.20 1.23 6.52
CA GLU A 152 5.07 1.36 7.98
C GLU A 152 5.21 2.82 8.42
N LYS A 153 6.26 3.49 7.95
CA LYS A 153 6.47 4.92 8.24
C LYS A 153 5.31 5.77 7.73
N ARG A 154 4.83 5.50 6.49
CA ARG A 154 3.72 6.24 5.88
C ARG A 154 2.40 6.09 6.64
N TYR A 155 2.10 4.87 7.13
CA TYR A 155 0.84 4.51 7.79
C TYR A 155 0.97 4.38 9.31
N SER A 156 2.06 4.87 9.91
CA SER A 156 2.16 5.01 11.36
C SER A 156 1.03 5.88 11.91
N PHE A 157 0.45 5.53 13.04
CA PHE A 157 -0.62 6.30 13.67
C PHE A 157 -0.28 7.78 13.85
N GLY A 158 0.98 8.09 14.16
CA GLY A 158 1.46 9.48 14.29
C GLY A 158 1.46 10.30 13.00
N ASN A 159 1.34 9.64 11.83
CA ASN A 159 1.29 10.30 10.53
C ASN A 159 -0.14 10.50 10.00
N ILE A 160 -1.14 9.93 10.66
CA ILE A 160 -2.54 10.19 10.33
C ILE A 160 -2.93 11.52 10.98
N LEU A 161 -3.25 12.50 10.14
CA LEU A 161 -3.61 13.83 10.61
C LEU A 161 -5.02 13.84 11.19
N GLY A 162 -5.12 14.23 12.45
CA GLY A 162 -6.37 14.43 13.15
C GLY A 162 -6.10 14.96 14.55
N LYS A 163 -6.55 16.17 14.86
CA LYS A 163 -6.45 16.81 16.18
C LYS A 163 -7.77 16.76 16.95
N ASN A 164 -8.86 16.48 16.24
CA ASN A 164 -10.18 16.41 16.81
C ASN A 164 -10.27 15.28 17.84
N ALA A 165 -10.95 15.51 18.97
CA ALA A 165 -11.07 14.54 20.07
C ALA A 165 -11.60 13.17 19.61
N ARG A 166 -12.64 13.15 18.77
CA ARG A 166 -13.19 11.90 18.21
C ARG A 166 -12.18 11.14 17.36
N MET A 167 -11.31 11.84 16.64
CA MET A 167 -10.23 11.17 15.88
C MET A 167 -9.16 10.60 16.79
N GLN A 168 -8.86 11.27 17.91
CA GLN A 168 -7.93 10.76 18.92
C GLN A 168 -8.46 9.48 19.59
N GLU A 169 -9.75 9.44 19.96
CA GLU A 169 -10.41 8.22 20.46
C GLU A 169 -10.31 7.05 19.46
N ILE A 170 -10.47 7.34 18.15
CA ILE A 170 -10.29 6.34 17.09
C ILE A 170 -8.84 5.87 17.05
N PHE A 171 -7.84 6.75 17.17
CA PHE A 171 -6.42 6.36 17.15
C PHE A 171 -6.04 5.52 18.38
N GLU A 172 -6.56 5.82 19.55
CA GLU A 172 -6.40 5.00 20.75
C GLU A 172 -7.00 3.60 20.51
N LEU A 173 -8.26 3.53 20.07
CA LEU A 173 -8.90 2.26 19.74
C LEU A 173 -8.11 1.46 18.70
N MET A 174 -7.62 2.11 17.63
CA MET A 174 -6.79 1.46 16.61
C MET A 174 -5.52 0.86 17.20
N SER A 175 -4.88 1.54 18.16
CA SER A 175 -3.70 1.05 18.87
C SER A 175 -4.00 -0.22 19.68
N ASP A 176 -5.11 -0.22 20.41
CA ASP A 176 -5.54 -1.33 21.25
C ASP A 176 -5.87 -2.59 20.43
N ILE A 177 -6.51 -2.41 19.27
CA ILE A 177 -6.94 -3.51 18.42
C ILE A 177 -5.89 -3.95 17.40
N ALA A 178 -4.81 -3.20 17.20
CA ALA A 178 -3.84 -3.48 16.16
C ALA A 178 -3.33 -4.92 16.20
N ASN A 179 -2.98 -5.41 17.40
CA ASN A 179 -2.43 -6.74 17.62
C ASN A 179 -3.48 -7.84 17.86
N THR A 180 -4.76 -7.57 17.57
CA THR A 180 -5.81 -8.60 17.63
C THR A 180 -6.16 -9.08 16.22
N ASP A 181 -6.69 -10.29 16.09
CA ASP A 181 -7.23 -10.80 14.80
C ASP A 181 -8.73 -10.55 14.64
N SER A 182 -9.32 -9.75 15.54
CA SER A 182 -10.74 -9.44 15.51
C SER A 182 -11.11 -8.69 14.23
N THR A 183 -12.32 -8.98 13.72
CA THR A 183 -12.90 -8.26 12.58
C THR A 183 -13.21 -6.82 12.96
N VAL A 184 -12.85 -5.88 12.09
CA VAL A 184 -13.10 -4.45 12.29
C VAL A 184 -14.05 -3.94 11.21
N LEU A 185 -15.10 -3.25 11.62
CA LEU A 185 -16.04 -2.60 10.70
C LEU A 185 -15.88 -1.07 10.78
N ILE A 186 -15.40 -0.47 9.70
CA ILE A 186 -15.18 0.98 9.60
C ILE A 186 -16.37 1.60 8.87
N GLN A 187 -17.13 2.44 9.56
CA GLN A 187 -18.28 3.13 9.01
C GLN A 187 -18.00 4.63 8.90
N GLY A 188 -18.49 5.26 7.83
CA GLY A 188 -18.33 6.70 7.61
C GLY A 188 -18.57 7.07 6.16
N GLU A 189 -18.86 8.34 5.92
CA GLU A 189 -19.13 8.87 4.59
C GLU A 189 -17.98 8.61 3.61
N SER A 190 -18.28 8.70 2.31
CA SER A 190 -17.25 8.60 1.29
C SER A 190 -16.20 9.70 1.45
N GLY A 191 -14.91 9.37 1.26
CA GLY A 191 -13.81 10.32 1.36
C GLY A 191 -13.38 10.69 2.79
N THR A 192 -13.88 10.04 3.84
CA THR A 192 -13.47 10.31 5.24
C THR A 192 -12.12 9.73 5.63
N GLY A 193 -11.54 8.81 4.83
CA GLY A 193 -10.24 8.19 5.08
C GLY A 193 -10.32 6.75 5.62
N LYS A 194 -11.42 6.03 5.43
CA LYS A 194 -11.61 4.63 5.89
C LYS A 194 -10.46 3.69 5.49
N GLU A 195 -9.98 3.78 4.25
CA GLU A 195 -8.85 2.97 3.78
C GLU A 195 -7.55 3.30 4.52
N LEU A 196 -7.29 4.58 4.84
CA LEU A 196 -6.10 4.98 5.62
C LEU A 196 -6.13 4.36 7.01
N ILE A 197 -7.30 4.31 7.66
CA ILE A 197 -7.51 3.67 8.96
C ILE A 197 -7.23 2.16 8.86
N ALA A 198 -7.78 1.49 7.84
CA ALA A 198 -7.55 0.06 7.63
C ALA A 198 -6.06 -0.27 7.42
N ARG A 199 -5.36 0.53 6.60
CA ARG A 199 -3.92 0.41 6.39
C ARG A 199 -3.13 0.63 7.68
N ALA A 200 -3.50 1.67 8.44
CA ALA A 200 -2.83 1.95 9.71
C ALA A 200 -3.00 0.81 10.73
N ILE A 201 -4.18 0.21 10.83
CA ILE A 201 -4.40 -0.96 11.68
C ILE A 201 -3.49 -2.12 11.25
N HIS A 202 -3.37 -2.39 9.95
CA HIS A 202 -2.53 -3.47 9.44
C HIS A 202 -1.04 -3.21 9.69
N PHE A 203 -0.52 -2.03 9.27
CA PHE A 203 0.91 -1.72 9.35
C PHE A 203 1.43 -1.51 10.78
N ASN A 204 0.53 -1.35 11.77
CA ASN A 204 0.89 -1.32 13.18
C ASN A 204 0.54 -2.64 13.93
N SER A 205 0.25 -3.72 13.20
CA SER A 205 -0.10 -5.04 13.75
C SER A 205 1.07 -6.04 13.68
N HIS A 206 0.90 -7.20 14.33
CA HIS A 206 1.82 -8.34 14.15
C HIS A 206 1.83 -8.90 12.72
N ARG A 207 0.82 -8.56 11.86
CA ARG A 207 0.73 -8.94 10.44
C ARG A 207 1.34 -7.89 9.50
N LYS A 208 2.03 -6.87 10.00
CA LYS A 208 2.57 -5.74 9.20
C LYS A 208 3.47 -6.15 8.02
N ASN A 209 4.19 -7.27 8.14
CA ASN A 209 5.06 -7.85 7.11
C ASN A 209 4.35 -8.88 6.22
N LYS A 210 3.03 -9.03 6.39
CA LYS A 210 2.20 -9.97 5.62
C LYS A 210 1.37 -9.23 4.58
N PRO A 211 0.75 -9.92 3.62
CA PRO A 211 -0.05 -9.26 2.60
C PRO A 211 -1.18 -8.39 3.17
N PHE A 212 -1.36 -7.20 2.60
CA PHE A 212 -2.54 -6.36 2.77
C PHE A 212 -3.27 -6.27 1.43
N VAL A 213 -4.36 -7.01 1.30
CA VAL A 213 -5.10 -7.14 0.04
C VAL A 213 -6.37 -6.30 0.10
N VAL A 214 -6.53 -5.39 -0.86
CA VAL A 214 -7.72 -4.54 -0.98
C VAL A 214 -8.70 -5.16 -1.97
N ALA A 215 -9.97 -5.27 -1.58
CA ALA A 215 -11.07 -5.67 -2.43
C ALA A 215 -12.17 -4.60 -2.35
N ASN A 216 -12.35 -3.85 -3.44
CA ASN A 216 -13.44 -2.89 -3.55
C ASN A 216 -14.68 -3.59 -4.10
N CYS A 217 -15.69 -3.75 -3.24
CA CYS A 217 -16.91 -4.51 -3.56
C CYS A 217 -17.84 -3.78 -4.55
N SER A 218 -17.72 -2.46 -4.68
CA SER A 218 -18.54 -1.67 -5.62
C SER A 218 -17.96 -1.58 -7.04
N ALA A 219 -16.70 -2.00 -7.23
CA ALA A 219 -16.01 -1.86 -8.52
C ALA A 219 -16.42 -2.90 -9.57
N TYR A 220 -17.12 -3.95 -9.18
CA TYR A 220 -17.40 -5.11 -10.02
C TYR A 220 -18.90 -5.43 -10.08
N SER A 221 -19.36 -6.01 -11.19
CA SER A 221 -20.66 -6.69 -11.24
C SER A 221 -20.65 -7.91 -10.31
N GLN A 222 -21.82 -8.38 -9.89
CA GLN A 222 -21.96 -9.47 -8.91
C GLN A 222 -21.08 -10.69 -9.24
N ASN A 223 -21.21 -11.27 -10.44
CA ASN A 223 -20.47 -12.46 -10.83
C ASN A 223 -18.94 -12.23 -10.88
N LEU A 224 -18.53 -11.03 -11.27
CA LEU A 224 -17.12 -10.64 -11.28
C LEU A 224 -16.58 -10.45 -9.86
N LEU A 225 -17.39 -9.93 -8.94
CA LEU A 225 -17.00 -9.75 -7.55
C LEU A 225 -16.73 -11.10 -6.87
N GLU A 226 -17.60 -12.10 -7.09
CA GLU A 226 -17.39 -13.46 -6.56
C GLU A 226 -16.09 -14.07 -7.09
N SER A 227 -15.85 -13.94 -8.39
CA SER A 227 -14.61 -14.39 -9.03
C SER A 227 -13.36 -13.62 -8.53
N GLU A 228 -13.48 -12.32 -8.21
CA GLU A 228 -12.38 -11.57 -7.62
C GLU A 228 -12.10 -11.98 -6.18
N LEU A 229 -13.14 -12.14 -5.36
CA LEU A 229 -12.99 -12.48 -3.94
C LEU A 229 -12.49 -13.91 -3.74
N PHE A 230 -13.15 -14.88 -4.38
CA PHE A 230 -12.94 -16.32 -4.12
C PHE A 230 -12.09 -17.00 -5.19
N GLY A 231 -11.85 -16.34 -6.34
CA GLY A 231 -11.20 -16.97 -7.48
C GLY A 231 -12.16 -17.84 -8.30
N HIS A 232 -11.67 -18.40 -9.39
CA HIS A 232 -12.45 -19.31 -10.23
C HIS A 232 -11.60 -20.40 -10.88
N GLU A 233 -12.21 -21.53 -11.15
CA GLU A 233 -11.61 -22.60 -11.94
C GLU A 233 -11.85 -22.34 -13.44
N LYS A 234 -10.98 -22.92 -14.29
CA LYS A 234 -11.12 -22.85 -15.75
C LYS A 234 -12.47 -23.42 -16.19
N GLY A 235 -13.24 -22.65 -16.97
CA GLY A 235 -14.53 -23.08 -17.52
C GLY A 235 -15.74 -22.84 -16.61
N SER A 236 -15.58 -22.21 -15.44
CA SER A 236 -16.68 -21.95 -14.48
C SER A 236 -17.75 -20.98 -15.02
N PHE A 237 -17.40 -20.10 -15.95
CA PHE A 237 -18.34 -19.22 -16.65
C PHE A 237 -17.80 -18.82 -18.03
N THR A 238 -18.63 -18.20 -18.86
CA THR A 238 -18.24 -17.69 -20.19
C THR A 238 -17.15 -16.64 -20.04
N GLY A 239 -15.91 -16.96 -20.47
CA GLY A 239 -14.72 -16.10 -20.31
C GLY A 239 -13.70 -16.60 -19.27
N ALA A 240 -13.99 -17.65 -18.51
CA ALA A 240 -13.04 -18.28 -17.59
C ALA A 240 -12.02 -19.18 -18.34
N ILE A 241 -11.12 -18.56 -19.11
CA ILE A 241 -10.14 -19.26 -19.97
C ILE A 241 -9.06 -19.99 -19.14
N ARG A 242 -8.72 -19.46 -17.96
CA ARG A 242 -7.71 -20.01 -17.04
C ARG A 242 -8.20 -19.94 -15.61
N ARG A 243 -7.61 -20.72 -14.71
CA ARG A 243 -7.78 -20.60 -13.25
C ARG A 243 -7.30 -19.22 -12.78
N LYS A 244 -8.01 -18.61 -11.84
CA LYS A 244 -7.65 -17.36 -11.18
C LYS A 244 -7.67 -17.52 -9.67
N ILE A 245 -6.62 -17.04 -9.04
CA ILE A 245 -6.49 -16.93 -7.58
C ILE A 245 -7.36 -15.77 -7.06
N GLY A 246 -8.14 -15.99 -6.01
CA GLY A 246 -9.00 -14.99 -5.39
C GLY A 246 -8.29 -14.11 -4.37
N ARG A 247 -8.94 -12.99 -3.99
CA ARG A 247 -8.40 -12.04 -3.01
C ARG A 247 -8.21 -12.67 -1.62
N PHE A 248 -9.09 -13.57 -1.19
CA PHE A 248 -8.93 -14.27 0.09
C PHE A 248 -7.71 -15.18 0.08
N GLU A 249 -7.46 -15.90 -1.01
CA GLU A 249 -6.28 -16.75 -1.17
C GLU A 249 -4.99 -15.90 -1.18
N MET A 250 -5.01 -14.74 -1.87
CA MET A 250 -3.88 -13.79 -1.89
C MET A 250 -3.60 -13.16 -0.53
N ALA A 251 -4.62 -13.01 0.32
CA ALA A 251 -4.51 -12.43 1.66
C ALA A 251 -4.09 -13.43 2.73
N ASN A 252 -3.90 -14.71 2.39
CA ASN A 252 -3.59 -15.76 3.35
C ASN A 252 -2.36 -15.43 4.21
N GLY A 253 -2.48 -15.58 5.51
CA GLY A 253 -1.50 -15.18 6.53
C GLY A 253 -1.47 -13.67 6.81
N GLY A 254 -2.26 -12.87 6.10
CA GLY A 254 -2.25 -11.39 6.16
C GLY A 254 -3.59 -10.78 6.55
N THR A 255 -3.94 -9.68 5.85
CA THR A 255 -5.17 -8.91 6.09
C THR A 255 -5.88 -8.65 4.77
N ILE A 256 -7.20 -8.86 4.74
CA ILE A 256 -8.05 -8.40 3.64
C ILE A 256 -8.85 -7.17 4.08
N PHE A 257 -8.86 -6.15 3.23
CA PHE A 257 -9.69 -4.96 3.37
C PHE A 257 -10.82 -4.99 2.35
N LEU A 258 -12.05 -5.15 2.86
CA LEU A 258 -13.29 -5.18 2.06
C LEU A 258 -13.90 -3.78 2.06
N ASP A 259 -13.64 -2.99 1.01
CA ASP A 259 -14.19 -1.66 0.89
C ASP A 259 -15.59 -1.70 0.28
N GLU A 260 -16.49 -0.83 0.76
CA GLU A 260 -17.90 -0.73 0.38
C GLU A 260 -18.66 -2.07 0.50
N ILE A 261 -18.48 -2.75 1.66
CA ILE A 261 -19.11 -4.05 1.94
C ILE A 261 -20.64 -4.01 1.88
N GLY A 262 -21.27 -2.85 2.07
CA GLY A 262 -22.70 -2.64 1.95
C GLY A 262 -23.23 -2.74 0.51
N GLU A 263 -22.35 -2.86 -0.52
CA GLU A 263 -22.76 -3.03 -1.92
C GLU A 263 -22.82 -4.50 -2.36
N VAL A 264 -22.42 -5.42 -1.49
CA VAL A 264 -22.35 -6.85 -1.81
C VAL A 264 -23.74 -7.46 -1.94
N SER A 265 -23.96 -8.23 -3.00
CA SER A 265 -25.23 -8.92 -3.26
C SER A 265 -25.55 -10.02 -2.22
N PRO A 266 -26.82 -10.33 -1.96
CA PRO A 266 -27.20 -11.36 -0.99
C PRO A 266 -26.55 -12.74 -1.21
N PRO A 267 -26.38 -13.28 -2.45
CA PRO A 267 -25.66 -14.52 -2.66
C PRO A 267 -24.19 -14.45 -2.22
N THR A 268 -23.48 -13.37 -2.58
CA THR A 268 -22.07 -13.18 -2.19
C THR A 268 -21.93 -12.99 -0.67
N GLN A 269 -22.94 -12.41 0.00
CA GLN A 269 -22.98 -12.30 1.47
C GLN A 269 -22.94 -13.66 2.15
N ILE A 270 -23.58 -14.69 1.58
CA ILE A 270 -23.57 -16.07 2.11
C ILE A 270 -22.17 -16.66 2.02
N LEU A 271 -21.48 -16.45 0.90
CA LEU A 271 -20.10 -16.92 0.73
C LEU A 271 -19.14 -16.22 1.70
N LEU A 272 -19.27 -14.90 1.87
CA LEU A 272 -18.50 -14.15 2.83
C LEU A 272 -18.71 -14.62 4.26
N LEU A 273 -19.97 -14.92 4.63
CA LEU A 273 -20.28 -15.43 5.96
C LEU A 273 -19.56 -16.76 6.26
N ARG A 274 -19.53 -17.69 5.30
CA ARG A 274 -18.77 -18.95 5.43
C ARG A 274 -17.28 -18.69 5.68
N VAL A 275 -16.66 -17.81 4.90
CA VAL A 275 -15.23 -17.50 5.12
C VAL A 275 -14.98 -16.88 6.48
N LEU A 276 -15.86 -15.99 6.95
CA LEU A 276 -15.74 -15.35 8.26
C LEU A 276 -15.98 -16.30 9.43
N GLN A 277 -16.76 -17.37 9.24
CA GLN A 277 -17.09 -18.35 10.29
C GLN A 277 -16.10 -19.51 10.32
N ASP A 278 -15.89 -20.12 9.13
CA ASP A 278 -15.22 -21.41 9.00
C ASP A 278 -13.77 -21.27 8.52
N HIS A 279 -13.34 -20.05 8.10
CA HIS A 279 -12.05 -19.77 7.47
C HIS A 279 -11.82 -20.61 6.20
N ARG A 280 -12.89 -21.02 5.55
CA ARG A 280 -12.89 -21.91 4.37
C ARG A 280 -13.79 -21.38 3.27
N PHE A 281 -13.41 -21.64 2.03
CA PHE A 281 -14.22 -21.35 0.85
C PHE A 281 -13.82 -22.25 -0.32
N GLU A 282 -14.62 -22.21 -1.38
CA GLU A 282 -14.38 -22.88 -2.65
C GLU A 282 -14.28 -21.84 -3.76
N ARG A 283 -13.44 -22.09 -4.77
CA ARG A 283 -13.42 -21.24 -5.96
C ARG A 283 -14.69 -21.38 -6.74
N VAL A 284 -15.10 -20.35 -7.46
CA VAL A 284 -16.28 -20.40 -8.33
C VAL A 284 -16.10 -21.52 -9.36
N GLY A 285 -17.02 -22.50 -9.35
CA GLY A 285 -16.97 -23.69 -10.20
C GLY A 285 -15.95 -24.74 -9.79
N GLY A 286 -15.35 -24.62 -8.60
CA GLY A 286 -14.45 -25.62 -8.01
C GLY A 286 -15.12 -26.41 -6.89
N GLU A 287 -14.59 -27.61 -6.60
CA GLU A 287 -15.01 -28.48 -5.50
C GLU A 287 -13.94 -28.53 -4.38
N GLU A 288 -12.78 -27.94 -4.61
CA GLU A 288 -11.67 -27.91 -3.66
C GLU A 288 -11.95 -26.89 -2.55
N THR A 289 -12.05 -27.34 -1.31
CA THR A 289 -12.17 -26.46 -0.14
C THR A 289 -10.79 -25.92 0.24
N LEU A 290 -10.66 -24.59 0.25
CA LEU A 290 -9.46 -23.87 0.62
C LEU A 290 -9.61 -23.31 2.03
N GLU A 291 -8.58 -23.50 2.86
CA GLU A 291 -8.49 -22.93 4.20
C GLU A 291 -7.58 -21.71 4.20
N VAL A 292 -7.99 -20.63 4.87
CA VAL A 292 -7.23 -19.37 4.91
C VAL A 292 -7.21 -18.76 6.31
N ASP A 293 -6.05 -18.29 6.70
CA ASP A 293 -5.87 -17.46 7.90
C ASP A 293 -5.80 -15.98 7.50
N VAL A 294 -6.93 -15.27 7.59
CA VAL A 294 -7.04 -13.89 7.12
C VAL A 294 -7.73 -13.02 8.16
N ARG A 295 -7.06 -11.95 8.58
CA ARG A 295 -7.71 -10.88 9.34
C ARG A 295 -8.59 -10.05 8.41
N VAL A 296 -9.85 -9.79 8.80
CA VAL A 296 -10.79 -9.04 7.99
C VAL A 296 -11.02 -7.65 8.55
N ILE A 297 -10.85 -6.63 7.70
CA ILE A 297 -11.25 -5.24 7.97
C ILE A 297 -12.25 -4.87 6.88
N ALA A 298 -13.46 -4.50 7.26
CA ALA A 298 -14.51 -4.10 6.32
C ALA A 298 -14.82 -2.61 6.44
N ALA A 299 -15.19 -1.95 5.34
CA ALA A 299 -15.59 -0.56 5.35
C ALA A 299 -16.88 -0.35 4.55
N THR A 300 -17.68 0.62 4.96
CA THR A 300 -18.90 1.02 4.23
C THR A 300 -19.28 2.48 4.53
N ASN A 301 -19.93 3.09 3.54
CA ASN A 301 -20.61 4.38 3.70
C ASN A 301 -22.11 4.22 3.97
N LYS A 302 -22.67 3.00 3.84
CA LYS A 302 -24.08 2.71 4.08
C LYS A 302 -24.37 2.48 5.56
N ASN A 303 -25.58 2.82 5.97
CA ASN A 303 -26.12 2.42 7.26
C ASN A 303 -26.60 0.96 7.18
N LEU A 304 -25.75 0.02 7.57
CA LEU A 304 -26.06 -1.41 7.48
C LEU A 304 -27.32 -1.80 8.29
N THR A 305 -27.63 -1.07 9.37
CA THR A 305 -28.84 -1.31 10.16
C THR A 305 -30.10 -1.00 9.35
N GLU A 306 -30.06 0.02 8.51
CA GLU A 306 -31.16 0.32 7.58
C GLU A 306 -31.23 -0.69 6.43
N GLU A 307 -30.09 -1.11 5.89
CA GLU A 307 -30.01 -2.13 4.84
C GLU A 307 -30.55 -3.49 5.32
N MET A 308 -30.31 -3.86 6.60
CA MET A 308 -30.93 -5.05 7.22
C MET A 308 -32.44 -4.95 7.26
N LYS A 309 -32.98 -3.78 7.67
CA LYS A 309 -34.44 -3.55 7.69
C LYS A 309 -35.08 -3.63 6.31
N LYS A 310 -34.35 -3.28 5.25
CA LYS A 310 -34.78 -3.41 3.85
C LYS A 310 -34.64 -4.84 3.30
N GLY A 311 -33.97 -5.74 4.03
CA GLY A 311 -33.67 -7.10 3.59
C GLY A 311 -32.55 -7.21 2.54
N THR A 312 -31.78 -6.12 2.31
CA THR A 312 -30.66 -6.07 1.35
C THR A 312 -29.33 -6.51 1.97
N PHE A 313 -29.23 -6.51 3.31
CA PHE A 313 -28.06 -6.98 4.04
C PHE A 313 -28.49 -7.99 5.11
N ARG A 314 -27.74 -9.11 5.22
CA ARG A 314 -28.06 -10.20 6.16
C ARG A 314 -27.63 -9.83 7.56
N GLU A 315 -28.46 -10.16 8.53
CA GLU A 315 -28.24 -9.90 9.96
C GLU A 315 -27.07 -10.76 10.52
N ASP A 316 -26.96 -12.02 10.10
CA ASP A 316 -25.87 -12.92 10.53
C ASP A 316 -24.48 -12.43 10.07
N LEU A 317 -24.38 -11.93 8.85
CA LEU A 317 -23.15 -11.32 8.32
C LEU A 317 -22.82 -10.01 9.08
N TYR A 318 -23.84 -9.18 9.36
CA TYR A 318 -23.61 -7.95 10.11
C TYR A 318 -22.96 -8.21 11.46
N TYR A 319 -23.48 -9.13 12.28
CA TYR A 319 -22.91 -9.43 13.57
C TYR A 319 -21.50 -10.04 13.49
N ARG A 320 -21.18 -10.76 12.42
CA ARG A 320 -19.84 -11.31 12.23
C ARG A 320 -18.83 -10.27 11.77
N LEU A 321 -19.28 -9.22 11.06
CA LEU A 321 -18.43 -8.08 10.65
C LEU A 321 -18.30 -7.04 11.76
N ASN A 322 -19.36 -6.79 12.53
CA ASN A 322 -19.45 -5.72 13.52
C ASN A 322 -18.94 -6.15 14.92
N VAL A 323 -17.76 -6.76 14.97
CA VAL A 323 -17.12 -7.14 16.24
C VAL A 323 -16.50 -5.91 16.89
N ILE A 324 -15.74 -5.12 16.13
CA ILE A 324 -15.17 -3.85 16.57
C ILE A 324 -15.60 -2.75 15.59
N PRO A 325 -16.61 -1.93 15.95
CA PRO A 325 -17.03 -0.81 15.12
C PRO A 325 -16.14 0.40 15.28
N ILE A 326 -15.80 1.04 14.14
CA ILE A 326 -15.13 2.34 14.09
C ILE A 326 -16.00 3.30 13.28
N PHE A 327 -16.47 4.38 13.90
CA PHE A 327 -17.27 5.39 13.23
C PHE A 327 -16.42 6.62 12.92
N VAL A 328 -16.10 6.82 11.64
CA VAL A 328 -15.27 7.94 11.20
C VAL A 328 -16.15 9.18 10.99
N PRO A 329 -15.97 10.25 11.76
CA PRO A 329 -16.79 11.45 11.64
C PRO A 329 -16.54 12.13 10.28
N PRO A 330 -17.58 12.72 9.66
CA PRO A 330 -17.41 13.53 8.46
C PRO A 330 -16.61 14.80 8.77
N LEU A 331 -15.95 15.38 7.76
CA LEU A 331 -15.04 16.51 7.94
C LEU A 331 -15.72 17.73 8.56
N ARG A 332 -17.00 17.96 8.29
CA ARG A 332 -17.80 19.05 8.90
C ARG A 332 -17.95 18.94 10.42
N GLU A 333 -17.79 17.75 11.01
CA GLU A 333 -17.84 17.52 12.45
C GLU A 333 -16.47 17.56 13.12
N ARG A 334 -15.39 17.67 12.32
CA ARG A 334 -13.99 17.77 12.77
C ARG A 334 -13.27 18.92 12.10
N LYS A 335 -13.85 20.12 12.17
CA LYS A 335 -13.32 21.32 11.50
C LYS A 335 -11.89 21.68 11.93
N ASP A 336 -11.51 21.31 13.16
CA ASP A 336 -10.16 21.50 13.69
C ASP A 336 -9.09 20.72 12.89
N ASP A 337 -9.50 19.71 12.13
CA ASP A 337 -8.62 18.93 11.27
C ASP A 337 -8.40 19.56 9.88
N ILE A 338 -9.27 20.53 9.48
CA ILE A 338 -9.17 21.17 8.16
C ILE A 338 -7.84 21.91 7.96
N PRO A 339 -7.37 22.78 8.87
CA PRO A 339 -6.12 23.50 8.67
C PRO A 339 -4.89 22.58 8.57
N PRO A 340 -4.67 21.59 9.46
CA PRO A 340 -3.55 20.67 9.32
C PRO A 340 -3.62 19.80 8.07
N LEU A 341 -4.82 19.32 7.66
CA LEU A 341 -5.00 18.60 6.43
C LEU A 341 -4.70 19.47 5.20
N ALA A 342 -5.22 20.69 5.18
CA ALA A 342 -4.96 21.65 4.11
C ALA A 342 -3.47 21.95 3.96
N SER A 343 -2.78 22.19 5.07
CA SER A 343 -1.33 22.45 5.07
C SER A 343 -0.52 21.26 4.57
N HIS A 344 -0.92 20.04 4.97
CA HIS A 344 -0.29 18.82 4.51
C HIS A 344 -0.44 18.63 2.99
N PHE A 345 -1.65 18.78 2.44
CA PHE A 345 -1.88 18.68 1.01
C PHE A 345 -1.16 19.78 0.24
N LEU A 346 -1.13 21.00 0.77
CA LEU A 346 -0.39 22.10 0.18
C LEU A 346 1.09 21.75 0.03
N GLN A 347 1.72 21.29 1.12
CA GLN A 347 3.14 20.94 1.11
C GLN A 347 3.42 19.78 0.13
N ARG A 348 2.60 18.73 0.17
CA ARG A 348 2.76 17.57 -0.72
C ARG A 348 2.66 17.95 -2.19
N PHE A 349 1.58 18.64 -2.59
CA PHE A 349 1.38 18.99 -3.99
C PHE A 349 2.34 20.07 -4.48
N SER A 350 2.77 21.01 -3.62
CA SER A 350 3.81 21.99 -3.97
C SER A 350 5.12 21.30 -4.32
N GLN A 351 5.52 20.28 -3.56
CA GLN A 351 6.71 19.47 -3.83
C GLN A 351 6.55 18.64 -5.11
N GLU A 352 5.43 17.91 -5.25
CA GLU A 352 5.16 17.07 -6.42
C GLU A 352 5.13 17.86 -7.72
N ARG A 353 4.59 19.09 -7.69
CA ARG A 353 4.43 19.97 -8.86
C ARG A 353 5.56 20.97 -9.03
N LYS A 354 6.56 20.95 -8.14
CA LYS A 354 7.70 21.89 -8.14
C LYS A 354 7.25 23.36 -8.15
N LYS A 355 6.20 23.69 -7.39
CA LYS A 355 5.69 25.04 -7.22
C LYS A 355 6.06 25.57 -5.83
N GLU A 356 6.42 26.85 -5.74
CA GLU A 356 6.77 27.53 -4.49
C GLU A 356 5.52 28.12 -3.79
N VAL A 357 4.44 27.34 -3.70
CA VAL A 357 3.22 27.77 -2.99
C VAL A 357 3.33 27.33 -1.54
N ILE A 358 3.38 28.31 -0.62
CA ILE A 358 3.75 28.08 0.78
C ILE A 358 2.54 28.18 1.72
N ASN A 359 1.56 29.05 1.40
CA ASN A 359 0.47 29.40 2.32
C ASN A 359 -0.88 29.58 1.60
N PHE A 360 -1.94 29.63 2.40
CA PHE A 360 -3.26 30.11 2.01
C PHE A 360 -3.44 31.57 2.43
N SER A 361 -4.22 32.37 1.69
CA SER A 361 -4.67 33.65 2.21
C SER A 361 -5.71 33.43 3.35
N PRO A 362 -5.85 34.37 4.29
CA PRO A 362 -6.81 34.24 5.39
C PRO A 362 -8.24 34.00 4.90
N GLU A 363 -8.65 34.68 3.84
CA GLU A 363 -9.99 34.55 3.26
C GLU A 363 -10.23 33.15 2.67
N VAL A 364 -9.19 32.52 2.10
CA VAL A 364 -9.26 31.15 1.62
C VAL A 364 -9.47 30.20 2.79
N MET A 365 -8.71 30.36 3.87
CA MET A 365 -8.87 29.51 5.06
C MET A 365 -10.27 29.63 5.69
N GLU A 366 -10.85 30.84 5.73
CA GLU A 366 -12.22 31.04 6.18
C GLU A 366 -13.23 30.28 5.32
N ILE A 367 -13.08 30.27 4.00
CA ILE A 367 -13.93 29.50 3.10
C ILE A 367 -13.77 27.99 3.35
N LEU A 368 -12.53 27.50 3.49
CA LEU A 368 -12.27 26.10 3.76
C LEU A 368 -12.92 25.64 5.08
N LEU A 369 -12.90 26.48 6.12
CA LEU A 369 -13.54 26.20 7.41
C LEU A 369 -15.07 26.31 7.39
N ALA A 370 -15.62 27.15 6.52
CA ALA A 370 -17.05 27.37 6.40
C ALA A 370 -17.78 26.34 5.53
N HIS A 371 -17.05 25.66 4.65
CA HIS A 371 -17.64 24.69 3.72
C HIS A 371 -18.03 23.39 4.44
N SER A 372 -19.08 22.72 3.95
CA SER A 372 -19.64 21.50 4.56
C SER A 372 -18.93 20.20 4.16
N TRP A 373 -18.13 20.24 3.12
CA TRP A 373 -17.32 19.13 2.60
C TRP A 373 -18.10 17.82 2.37
N PRO A 374 -19.09 17.80 1.48
CA PRO A 374 -19.85 16.57 1.20
C PRO A 374 -18.98 15.41 0.71
N GLY A 375 -17.89 15.70 0.02
CA GLY A 375 -16.85 14.71 -0.40
C GLY A 375 -15.73 14.55 0.64
N ASN A 376 -15.86 15.13 1.83
CA ASN A 376 -14.96 15.02 2.96
C ASN A 376 -13.50 15.35 2.61
N VAL A 377 -12.53 14.55 3.08
CA VAL A 377 -11.09 14.78 2.87
C VAL A 377 -10.70 14.66 1.41
N ARG A 378 -11.37 13.76 0.64
CA ARG A 378 -11.12 13.61 -0.80
C ARG A 378 -11.49 14.87 -1.59
N GLU A 379 -12.58 15.54 -1.22
CA GLU A 379 -12.95 16.81 -1.84
C GLU A 379 -11.97 17.93 -1.47
N LEU A 380 -11.59 18.03 -0.19
CA LEU A 380 -10.60 19.00 0.27
C LEU A 380 -9.25 18.79 -0.46
N GLU A 381 -8.79 17.56 -0.60
CA GLU A 381 -7.58 17.19 -1.34
C GLU A 381 -7.64 17.67 -2.79
N ASN A 382 -8.74 17.36 -3.49
CA ASN A 382 -8.95 17.77 -4.88
C ASN A 382 -8.99 19.30 -5.05
N VAL A 383 -9.63 20.00 -4.12
CA VAL A 383 -9.70 21.47 -4.13
C VAL A 383 -8.32 22.09 -3.99
N ILE A 384 -7.50 21.57 -3.08
CA ILE A 384 -6.15 22.10 -2.87
C ILE A 384 -5.24 21.78 -4.05
N ASP A 385 -5.34 20.58 -4.63
CA ASP A 385 -4.60 20.22 -5.84
C ASP A 385 -4.96 21.15 -7.00
N HIS A 386 -6.27 21.38 -7.24
CA HIS A 386 -6.74 22.34 -8.22
C HIS A 386 -6.19 23.74 -7.96
N ALA A 387 -6.28 24.23 -6.73
CA ALA A 387 -5.81 25.56 -6.37
C ALA A 387 -4.31 25.74 -6.63
N ILE A 388 -3.50 24.74 -6.32
CA ILE A 388 -2.04 24.75 -6.59
C ILE A 388 -1.76 24.77 -8.10
N ILE A 389 -2.53 24.02 -8.92
CA ILE A 389 -2.37 24.03 -10.38
C ILE A 389 -2.57 25.45 -10.94
N ILE A 390 -3.59 26.14 -10.46
CA ILE A 390 -3.98 27.48 -10.94
C ILE A 390 -3.11 28.58 -10.35
N ALA A 391 -2.63 28.44 -9.11
CA ALA A 391 -1.86 29.46 -8.41
C ALA A 391 -0.62 29.90 -9.19
N LYS A 392 -0.46 31.23 -9.31
CA LYS A 392 0.67 31.92 -9.96
C LYS A 392 1.61 32.62 -8.97
N GLN A 393 1.27 32.59 -7.69
CA GLN A 393 1.99 33.26 -6.61
C GLN A 393 2.36 32.24 -5.53
N ASP A 394 3.12 32.67 -4.54
CA ASP A 394 3.52 31.89 -3.37
C ASP A 394 2.37 31.58 -2.39
N LYS A 395 1.17 32.15 -2.65
CA LYS A 395 -0.04 31.97 -1.82
C LYS A 395 -1.23 31.61 -2.69
N ILE A 396 -2.10 30.73 -2.16
CA ILE A 396 -3.41 30.45 -2.74
C ILE A 396 -4.37 31.59 -2.39
N LEU A 397 -4.96 32.19 -3.41
CA LEU A 397 -5.93 33.28 -3.32
C LEU A 397 -7.34 32.78 -3.69
N LEU A 398 -8.37 33.59 -3.40
CA LEU A 398 -9.77 33.26 -3.72
C LEU A 398 -10.02 32.90 -5.20
N LYS A 399 -9.33 33.57 -6.11
CA LYS A 399 -9.42 33.33 -7.55
C LYS A 399 -8.88 31.97 -8.00
N ASP A 400 -8.05 31.35 -7.17
CA ASP A 400 -7.41 30.06 -7.45
C ASP A 400 -8.31 28.88 -7.00
N LEU A 401 -9.33 29.16 -6.18
CA LEU A 401 -10.30 28.17 -5.75
C LEU A 401 -11.36 27.87 -6.83
N PRO A 402 -11.90 26.66 -6.86
CA PRO A 402 -13.08 26.35 -7.68
C PRO A 402 -14.24 27.31 -7.41
N GLN A 403 -14.93 27.75 -8.47
CA GLN A 403 -15.98 28.75 -8.36
C GLN A 403 -17.12 28.38 -7.41
N TYR A 404 -17.47 27.10 -7.28
CA TYR A 404 -18.54 26.63 -6.41
C TYR A 404 -18.24 26.84 -4.92
N LEU A 405 -16.96 26.96 -4.53
CA LEU A 405 -16.58 27.29 -3.15
C LEU A 405 -16.66 28.79 -2.86
N VAL A 406 -16.32 29.62 -3.88
CA VAL A 406 -16.27 31.08 -3.74
C VAL A 406 -17.66 31.69 -3.89
N LEU A 407 -18.43 31.18 -4.86
CA LEU A 407 -19.83 31.53 -4.99
C LEU A 407 -20.55 30.81 -3.84
N ARG A 408 -20.67 31.48 -2.69
CA ARG A 408 -21.56 30.99 -1.65
C ARG A 408 -22.90 30.67 -2.33
N PRO A 409 -23.40 29.41 -2.31
CA PRO A 409 -24.82 29.23 -2.47
C PRO A 409 -25.41 30.16 -1.40
N LEU A 410 -26.29 31.05 -1.80
CA LEU A 410 -27.15 31.76 -0.84
C LEU A 410 -27.57 30.68 0.14
N PRO A 411 -27.42 30.88 1.48
CA PRO A 411 -27.85 29.88 2.44
C PRO A 411 -29.25 29.48 1.98
N THR A 412 -29.38 28.26 1.52
CA THR A 412 -30.66 27.62 1.36
C THR A 412 -31.17 27.47 2.80
N GLN A 413 -31.73 28.55 3.35
CA GLN A 413 -32.65 28.39 4.42
C GLN A 413 -33.67 27.41 3.85
N GLU A 414 -33.70 26.21 4.38
CA GLU A 414 -34.80 25.28 4.13
C GLU A 414 -36.06 26.01 4.51
N PHE A 415 -36.67 26.66 3.54
CA PHE A 415 -37.97 27.27 3.73
C PHE A 415 -38.95 26.10 3.82
N ALA A 416 -39.46 25.85 5.00
CA ALA A 416 -40.42 24.78 5.26
C ALA A 416 -41.66 24.89 4.36
N THR A 417 -41.98 26.12 3.88
CA THR A 417 -43.12 26.36 3.01
C THR A 417 -42.82 27.40 1.92
N LEU A 418 -43.57 27.35 0.84
CA LEU A 418 -43.55 28.36 -0.23
C LEU A 418 -43.82 29.79 0.30
N GLN A 419 -44.56 29.90 1.37
CA GLN A 419 -44.83 31.16 2.06
C GLN A 419 -43.60 31.74 2.75
N ASP A 420 -42.77 30.90 3.36
CA ASP A 420 -41.52 31.32 3.99
C ASP A 420 -40.50 31.79 2.94
N TYR A 421 -40.42 31.11 1.80
CA TYR A 421 -39.59 31.55 0.67
C TYR A 421 -40.03 32.92 0.16
N GLU A 422 -41.34 33.10 -0.08
CA GLU A 422 -41.89 34.34 -0.56
C GLU A 422 -41.66 35.49 0.42
N LYS A 423 -41.90 35.28 1.72
CA LYS A 423 -41.66 36.24 2.80
C LYS A 423 -40.22 36.74 2.81
N ASN A 424 -39.25 35.81 2.73
CA ASN A 424 -37.83 36.14 2.77
C ASN A 424 -37.39 36.86 1.49
N LEU A 425 -37.89 36.46 0.32
CA LEU A 425 -37.61 37.12 -0.95
C LEU A 425 -38.10 38.58 -0.93
N ILE A 426 -39.30 38.83 -0.42
CA ILE A 426 -39.85 40.17 -0.29
C ILE A 426 -39.05 40.99 0.71
N LEU A 427 -38.68 40.43 1.86
CA LEU A 427 -37.90 41.12 2.90
C LEU A 427 -36.52 41.52 2.36
N LYS A 428 -35.81 40.60 1.72
CA LYS A 428 -34.49 40.85 1.09
C LYS A 428 -34.56 41.96 0.03
N THR A 429 -35.56 41.90 -0.83
CA THR A 429 -35.73 42.92 -1.88
C THR A 429 -36.07 44.29 -1.29
N LEU A 430 -36.86 44.36 -0.20
CA LEU A 430 -37.12 45.60 0.51
C LEU A 430 -35.85 46.18 1.14
N GLN A 431 -35.01 45.36 1.74
CA GLN A 431 -33.73 45.78 2.31
C GLN A 431 -32.76 46.30 1.24
N GLU A 432 -32.59 45.58 0.12
CA GLU A 432 -31.75 45.98 -1.03
C GLU A 432 -32.21 47.31 -1.64
N MET A 433 -33.51 47.60 -1.62
CA MET A 433 -34.07 48.83 -2.16
C MET A 433 -34.27 49.91 -1.07
N ASN A 434 -33.60 49.82 0.09
CA ASN A 434 -33.72 50.75 1.22
C ASN A 434 -35.19 51.03 1.62
N TRP A 435 -36.02 49.98 1.62
CA TRP A 435 -37.45 50.03 1.92
C TRP A 435 -38.27 50.89 0.96
N ASN A 436 -37.74 51.19 -0.24
CA ASN A 436 -38.50 51.86 -1.31
C ASN A 436 -39.46 50.86 -1.95
N LYS A 437 -40.72 50.88 -1.52
CA LYS A 437 -41.77 49.93 -1.93
C LYS A 437 -42.04 49.97 -3.43
N HIS A 438 -41.85 51.11 -4.10
CA HIS A 438 -42.06 51.23 -5.54
C HIS A 438 -40.97 50.49 -6.33
N LYS A 439 -39.72 50.72 -5.95
CA LYS A 439 -38.57 50.02 -6.59
C LYS A 439 -38.60 48.54 -6.29
N ALA A 440 -38.99 48.14 -5.06
CA ALA A 440 -39.09 46.74 -4.69
C ALA A 440 -40.20 46.01 -5.48
N ALA A 441 -41.38 46.60 -5.61
CA ALA A 441 -42.47 46.02 -6.41
C ALA A 441 -42.07 45.82 -7.87
N LYS A 442 -41.39 46.82 -8.48
CA LYS A 442 -40.87 46.73 -9.86
C LYS A 442 -39.86 45.64 -10.01
N ARG A 443 -38.93 45.46 -9.03
CA ARG A 443 -37.91 44.41 -9.05
C ARG A 443 -38.50 43.00 -8.87
N LEU A 444 -39.52 42.88 -8.10
CA LEU A 444 -40.25 41.61 -7.87
C LEU A 444 -41.25 41.29 -8.99
N ASN A 445 -41.40 42.19 -9.98
CA ASN A 445 -42.38 42.12 -11.06
C ASN A 445 -43.82 41.90 -10.59
N ILE A 446 -44.21 42.57 -9.49
CA ILE A 446 -45.57 42.54 -8.94
C ILE A 446 -46.13 43.96 -8.81
N ASN A 447 -47.48 44.06 -8.73
CA ASN A 447 -48.13 45.32 -8.50
C ASN A 447 -47.87 45.83 -7.09
N ARG A 448 -47.81 47.14 -6.90
CA ARG A 448 -47.56 47.79 -5.63
C ARG A 448 -48.59 47.38 -4.57
N SER A 449 -49.90 47.28 -4.94
CA SER A 449 -50.97 46.80 -4.09
C SER A 449 -50.73 45.35 -3.59
N THR A 450 -50.26 44.48 -4.48
CA THR A 450 -49.91 43.10 -4.16
C THR A 450 -48.74 43.04 -3.16
N LEU A 451 -47.72 43.88 -3.35
CA LEU A 451 -46.62 43.97 -2.38
C LEU A 451 -47.10 44.44 -1.00
N TYR A 452 -47.98 45.45 -0.96
CA TYR A 452 -48.54 45.92 0.33
C TYR A 452 -49.38 44.84 1.01
N GLY A 453 -50.22 44.12 0.28
CA GLY A 453 -50.99 43.00 0.82
C GLY A 453 -50.12 41.91 1.41
N LYS A 454 -49.04 41.52 0.69
CA LYS A 454 -48.08 40.52 1.17
C LYS A 454 -47.26 41.02 2.36
N MET A 455 -46.82 42.28 2.38
CA MET A 455 -46.16 42.89 3.54
C MET A 455 -47.06 42.85 4.79
N LYS A 456 -48.35 43.17 4.65
CA LYS A 456 -49.31 43.10 5.74
C LYS A 456 -49.52 41.66 6.22
N ARG A 457 -49.66 40.72 5.30
CA ARG A 457 -49.86 39.29 5.60
C ARG A 457 -48.66 38.68 6.36
N TYR A 458 -47.43 39.07 5.99
CA TYR A 458 -46.18 38.54 6.59
C TYR A 458 -45.64 39.43 7.72
N GLY A 459 -46.32 40.49 8.12
CA GLY A 459 -45.92 41.37 9.23
C GLY A 459 -44.62 42.14 8.98
N LEU A 460 -44.24 42.41 7.71
CA LEU A 460 -43.00 43.07 7.35
C LEU A 460 -43.11 44.58 7.56
N LYS A 461 -42.35 45.10 8.53
CA LYS A 461 -42.26 46.54 8.85
C LYS A 461 -40.79 46.95 8.89
N LYS A 462 -40.51 48.22 8.52
CA LYS A 462 -39.17 48.80 8.72
C LYS A 462 -38.92 48.93 10.21
N VAL A 463 -37.94 48.24 10.75
CA VAL A 463 -37.47 48.45 12.14
C VAL A 463 -36.75 49.79 12.13
N GLN A 464 -37.29 50.78 12.87
CA GLN A 464 -36.55 51.99 13.20
C GLN A 464 -35.51 51.64 14.25
N ILE A 465 -34.23 51.73 13.84
CA ILE A 465 -33.06 51.73 14.73
C ILE A 465 -32.88 53.17 15.20
#